data_edf1208e65638d181b75b8af7b06d2fa
#
_entry.id   edf1208e65638d181b75b8af7b06d2fa
#
_cell.length_a   1.000
_cell.length_b   1.000
_cell.length_c   1.000
_cell.angle_alpha   90.00
_cell.angle_beta   90.00
_cell.angle_gamma   90.00
#
_symmetry.space_group_name_H-M   'P 1'
#
loop_
_entity.id
_entity.type
_entity.pdbx_description
1 polymer ?
#
loop_
_entity_poly.entity_id
_entity_poly.type
_entity_poly.pdbx_seq_one_letter_code
_entity_poly.pdbx_strand_id
1 'polypeptide(L)'
;MKKILSFCAVLLMACSVNAQAQTNAQQNVSDAKAGQAQLLPWETPRDTTCHEVLLETTLGNIRVALYNDTPHHRDNFLKLVNSGYYNGCIFQRVIKNFMIQGGDYSCRKVNLGKVEKFDVDYTVPAEIIYPKYYHKRGQLCAAREGDDENPTKASASTDFYITWGRNFSPRQMEYYVEKEKREGKSYAIPSAELQQGYIKYGGVPHLDNGYTVFGEVLEGMDVVGKIQNVATNKENNDRPLDDIVITKATQVK
;
A
#
# COMPACT_ATOMS: atom_id res chain seq x y z
N MET A 1 19.03 -22.06 74.99
CA MET A 1 19.66 -21.62 73.73
C MET A 1 19.20 -22.50 72.52
N LYS A 2 17.91 -22.70 72.27
CA LYS A 2 17.38 -23.53 71.15
C LYS A 2 16.17 -22.94 70.45
N LYS A 3 15.95 -21.61 70.50
CA LYS A 3 14.80 -20.95 69.86
C LYS A 3 15.13 -19.84 68.88
N ILE A 4 16.43 -19.56 68.58
CA ILE A 4 16.83 -18.46 67.70
C ILE A 4 17.19 -18.96 66.29
N LEU A 5 17.42 -20.28 66.08
CA LEU A 5 17.83 -20.80 64.74
C LEU A 5 16.65 -21.08 63.79
N SER A 6 15.38 -21.08 64.29
CA SER A 6 14.24 -21.38 63.41
C SER A 6 13.67 -20.17 62.66
N PHE A 7 14.01 -18.94 63.06
CA PHE A 7 13.47 -17.73 62.46
C PHE A 7 14.26 -17.25 61.24
N CYS A 8 15.59 -17.57 61.18
CA CYS A 8 16.41 -17.18 60.01
C CYS A 8 16.17 -18.03 58.75
N ALA A 9 15.78 -19.31 58.90
CA ALA A 9 15.56 -20.20 57.77
C ALA A 9 14.29 -19.84 56.97
N VAL A 10 13.22 -19.34 57.65
CA VAL A 10 11.99 -18.93 56.99
C VAL A 10 12.17 -17.60 56.22
N LEU A 11 13.02 -16.69 56.75
CA LEU A 11 13.28 -15.39 56.05
C LEU A 11 14.13 -15.57 54.82
N LEU A 12 15.07 -16.52 54.81
CA LEU A 12 15.91 -16.83 53.64
C LEU A 12 15.15 -17.53 52.52
N MET A 13 14.14 -18.36 52.84
CA MET A 13 13.27 -18.95 51.81
C MET A 13 12.31 -17.94 51.19
N ALA A 14 11.80 -16.96 51.94
CA ALA A 14 10.93 -15.91 51.39
C ALA A 14 11.69 -14.96 50.46
N CYS A 15 12.95 -14.64 50.73
CA CYS A 15 13.77 -13.82 49.83
C CYS A 15 14.17 -14.55 48.54
N SER A 16 14.42 -15.86 48.56
CA SER A 16 14.79 -16.61 47.35
C SER A 16 13.59 -16.81 46.41
N VAL A 17 12.37 -17.00 46.94
CA VAL A 17 11.16 -17.12 46.10
C VAL A 17 10.82 -15.79 45.45
N ASN A 18 11.01 -14.66 46.14
CA ASN A 18 10.72 -13.34 45.57
C ASN A 18 11.77 -12.91 44.53
N ALA A 19 13.04 -13.29 44.69
CA ALA A 19 14.09 -13.04 43.71
C ALA A 19 13.88 -13.87 42.41
N GLN A 20 13.43 -15.13 42.56
CA GLN A 20 13.10 -16.00 41.41
C GLN A 20 11.84 -15.54 40.66
N ALA A 21 10.83 -15.06 41.38
CA ALA A 21 9.64 -14.49 40.74
C ALA A 21 9.94 -13.18 39.95
N GLN A 22 10.85 -12.34 40.48
CA GLN A 22 11.28 -11.12 39.78
C GLN A 22 12.17 -11.41 38.56
N THR A 23 13.07 -12.39 38.64
CA THR A 23 13.86 -12.81 37.47
C THR A 23 13.02 -13.49 36.39
N ASN A 24 12.03 -14.30 36.73
CA ASN A 24 11.12 -14.91 35.80
C ASN A 24 10.18 -13.86 35.14
N ALA A 25 9.74 -12.85 35.90
CA ALA A 25 8.95 -11.76 35.35
C ALA A 25 9.77 -10.86 34.39
N GLN A 26 11.02 -10.61 34.70
CA GLN A 26 11.93 -9.85 33.83
C GLN A 26 12.35 -10.66 32.59
N GLN A 27 12.57 -11.98 32.70
CA GLN A 27 12.81 -12.84 31.56
C GLN A 27 11.58 -12.95 30.64
N ASN A 28 10.39 -13.12 31.18
CA ASN A 28 9.16 -13.15 30.39
C ASN A 28 8.89 -11.82 29.67
N VAL A 29 9.29 -10.68 30.22
CA VAL A 29 9.19 -9.36 29.56
C VAL A 29 10.28 -9.19 28.50
N SER A 30 11.49 -9.74 28.69
CA SER A 30 12.54 -9.75 27.67
C SER A 30 12.24 -10.70 26.53
N ASP A 31 11.67 -11.87 26.80
CA ASP A 31 11.29 -12.87 25.80
C ASP A 31 10.03 -12.43 25.00
N ALA A 32 9.10 -11.71 25.64
CA ALA A 32 7.97 -11.07 24.94
C ALA A 32 8.42 -9.90 24.02
N LYS A 33 9.51 -9.23 24.33
CA LYS A 33 10.12 -8.20 23.46
C LYS A 33 10.98 -8.79 22.33
N ALA A 34 11.56 -9.97 22.52
CA ALA A 34 12.40 -10.63 21.52
C ALA A 34 11.60 -11.20 20.32
N GLY A 35 10.27 -11.30 20.42
CA GLY A 35 9.40 -11.82 19.37
C GLY A 35 8.77 -10.78 18.43
N GLN A 36 8.87 -9.48 18.73
CA GLN A 36 8.45 -8.43 17.80
C GLN A 36 9.65 -7.97 17.00
N ALA A 37 9.75 -8.45 15.75
CA ALA A 37 10.69 -7.87 14.80
C ALA A 37 10.48 -6.35 14.79
N GLN A 38 11.50 -5.59 15.19
CA GLN A 38 11.44 -4.13 15.18
C GLN A 38 11.26 -3.68 13.72
N LEU A 39 10.11 -3.09 13.43
CA LEU A 39 9.83 -2.55 12.10
C LEU A 39 10.88 -1.50 11.75
N LEU A 40 11.38 -1.58 10.54
CA LEU A 40 12.30 -0.58 10.02
C LEU A 40 11.52 0.74 9.76
N PRO A 41 12.17 1.92 9.83
CA PRO A 41 11.49 3.21 9.71
C PRO A 41 10.64 3.41 8.44
N TRP A 42 10.93 2.64 7.39
CA TRP A 42 10.20 2.65 6.12
C TRP A 42 9.15 1.53 6.00
N GLU A 43 8.95 0.72 7.04
CA GLU A 43 7.96 -0.34 7.07
C GLU A 43 6.70 0.14 7.77
N THR A 44 5.60 0.14 7.05
CA THR A 44 4.29 0.39 7.64
C THR A 44 3.80 -0.89 8.32
N PRO A 45 3.43 -0.85 9.61
CA PRO A 45 2.81 -1.99 10.27
C PRO A 45 1.56 -2.42 9.50
N ARG A 46 1.44 -3.72 9.22
CA ARG A 46 0.24 -4.24 8.57
C ARG A 46 -0.93 -4.20 9.55
N ASP A 47 -1.94 -3.42 9.21
CA ASP A 47 -3.22 -3.44 9.91
C ASP A 47 -4.03 -4.66 9.44
N THR A 48 -4.15 -5.66 10.32
CA THR A 48 -4.89 -6.89 10.03
C THR A 48 -6.40 -6.70 10.06
N THR A 49 -6.91 -5.53 10.45
CA THR A 49 -8.34 -5.19 10.46
C THR A 49 -8.81 -4.56 9.15
N CYS A 50 -7.90 -4.29 8.21
CA CYS A 50 -8.22 -3.73 6.92
C CYS A 50 -9.24 -4.58 6.14
N HIS A 51 -10.09 -3.92 5.37
CA HIS A 51 -10.90 -4.56 4.35
C HIS A 51 -10.01 -5.07 3.22
N GLU A 52 -10.39 -6.20 2.62
CA GLU A 52 -9.65 -6.80 1.52
C GLU A 52 -10.56 -6.98 0.30
N VAL A 53 -10.00 -6.72 -0.87
CA VAL A 53 -10.69 -6.88 -2.16
C VAL A 53 -9.87 -7.81 -3.06
N LEU A 54 -10.57 -8.75 -3.70
CA LEU A 54 -10.04 -9.60 -4.75
C LEU A 54 -10.43 -9.04 -6.12
N LEU A 55 -9.44 -8.73 -6.94
CA LEU A 55 -9.60 -8.38 -8.35
C LEU A 55 -9.23 -9.63 -9.18
N GLU A 56 -10.22 -10.28 -9.75
CA GLU A 56 -10.02 -11.37 -10.71
C GLU A 56 -9.78 -10.75 -12.08
N THR A 57 -8.67 -11.06 -12.71
CA THR A 57 -8.32 -10.50 -14.03
C THR A 57 -8.07 -11.59 -15.07
N THR A 58 -8.05 -11.23 -16.35
CA THR A 58 -7.71 -12.15 -17.43
C THR A 58 -6.27 -12.70 -17.36
N LEU A 59 -5.39 -12.11 -16.54
CA LEU A 59 -4.00 -12.57 -16.33
C LEU A 59 -3.75 -13.18 -14.94
N GLY A 60 -4.80 -13.27 -14.10
CA GLY A 60 -4.74 -13.84 -12.76
C GLY A 60 -5.35 -12.91 -11.71
N ASN A 61 -5.25 -13.30 -10.46
CA ASN A 61 -5.89 -12.64 -9.35
C ASN A 61 -4.92 -11.67 -8.62
N ILE A 62 -5.44 -10.52 -8.19
CA ILE A 62 -4.74 -9.54 -7.36
C ILE A 62 -5.59 -9.32 -6.11
N ARG A 63 -5.05 -9.58 -4.92
CA ARG A 63 -5.70 -9.28 -3.65
C ARG A 63 -5.06 -8.06 -3.03
N VAL A 64 -5.90 -7.08 -2.66
CA VAL A 64 -5.45 -5.82 -2.06
C VAL A 64 -6.06 -5.63 -0.68
N ALA A 65 -5.31 -5.01 0.24
CA ALA A 65 -5.84 -4.45 1.47
C ALA A 65 -6.10 -2.95 1.29
N LEU A 66 -7.16 -2.44 1.92
CA LEU A 66 -7.52 -1.03 1.93
C LEU A 66 -7.20 -0.43 3.30
N TYR A 67 -6.48 0.67 3.35
CA TYR A 67 -6.04 1.28 4.60
C TYR A 67 -7.20 1.95 5.35
N ASN A 68 -7.27 1.70 6.66
CA ASN A 68 -8.29 2.32 7.53
C ASN A 68 -8.06 3.83 7.75
N ASP A 69 -6.82 4.29 7.59
CA ASP A 69 -6.47 5.71 7.74
C ASP A 69 -6.91 6.59 6.56
N THR A 70 -7.35 5.99 5.46
CA THR A 70 -7.88 6.69 4.27
C THR A 70 -9.35 6.32 4.04
N PRO A 71 -10.25 6.64 4.99
CA PRO A 71 -11.61 6.13 5.00
C PRO A 71 -12.43 6.57 3.79
N HIS A 72 -12.25 7.78 3.26
CA HIS A 72 -12.99 8.23 2.09
C HIS A 72 -12.65 7.42 0.85
N HIS A 73 -11.36 7.15 0.61
CA HIS A 73 -10.94 6.32 -0.53
C HIS A 73 -11.30 4.86 -0.33
N ARG A 74 -11.10 4.32 0.89
CA ARG A 74 -11.49 2.95 1.24
C ARG A 74 -12.98 2.72 0.98
N ASP A 75 -13.83 3.56 1.56
CA ASP A 75 -15.28 3.38 1.51
C ASP A 75 -15.83 3.62 0.10
N ASN A 76 -15.25 4.58 -0.64
CA ASN A 76 -15.55 4.80 -2.05
C ASN A 76 -15.18 3.57 -2.91
N PHE A 77 -13.99 3.03 -2.74
CA PHE A 77 -13.56 1.85 -3.49
C PHE A 77 -14.44 0.64 -3.19
N LEU A 78 -14.79 0.41 -1.91
CA LEU A 78 -15.73 -0.65 -1.50
C LEU A 78 -17.13 -0.44 -2.08
N LYS A 79 -17.65 0.79 -2.10
CA LYS A 79 -18.92 1.13 -2.74
C LYS A 79 -18.92 0.70 -4.21
N LEU A 80 -17.85 1.02 -4.94
CA LEU A 80 -17.73 0.67 -6.37
C LEU A 80 -17.53 -0.83 -6.58
N VAL A 81 -16.76 -1.51 -5.75
CA VAL A 81 -16.62 -2.98 -5.77
C VAL A 81 -17.96 -3.66 -5.53
N ASN A 82 -18.66 -3.28 -4.47
CA ASN A 82 -19.93 -3.91 -4.06
C ASN A 82 -21.08 -3.61 -5.03
N SER A 83 -21.03 -2.50 -5.77
CA SER A 83 -21.99 -2.20 -6.85
C SER A 83 -21.68 -2.94 -8.16
N GLY A 84 -20.53 -3.65 -8.24
CA GLY A 84 -20.08 -4.31 -9.47
C GLY A 84 -19.51 -3.36 -10.52
N TYR A 85 -19.21 -2.11 -10.14
CA TYR A 85 -18.67 -1.10 -11.05
C TYR A 85 -17.44 -1.59 -11.82
N TYR A 86 -16.49 -2.19 -11.12
CA TYR A 86 -15.22 -2.64 -11.74
C TYR A 86 -15.34 -3.90 -12.59
N ASN A 87 -16.46 -4.64 -12.54
CA ASN A 87 -16.64 -5.84 -13.35
C ASN A 87 -16.68 -5.46 -14.83
N GLY A 88 -15.74 -5.97 -15.61
CA GLY A 88 -15.56 -5.66 -17.02
C GLY A 88 -14.76 -4.41 -17.33
N CYS A 89 -14.34 -3.61 -16.33
CA CYS A 89 -13.35 -2.56 -16.52
C CYS A 89 -12.01 -3.17 -16.96
N ILE A 90 -11.22 -2.38 -17.67
CA ILE A 90 -9.89 -2.79 -18.10
C ILE A 90 -8.81 -2.00 -17.36
N PHE A 91 -7.59 -2.47 -17.42
CA PHE A 91 -6.42 -1.62 -17.17
C PHE A 91 -6.18 -0.79 -18.43
N GLN A 92 -6.74 0.43 -18.45
CA GLN A 92 -6.74 1.30 -19.63
C GLN A 92 -5.40 1.98 -19.92
N ARG A 93 -4.49 2.04 -18.93
CA ARG A 93 -3.16 2.62 -19.08
C ARG A 93 -2.13 1.80 -18.33
N VAL A 94 -1.08 1.39 -19.03
CA VAL A 94 -0.01 0.59 -18.45
C VAL A 94 1.34 1.15 -18.90
N ILE A 95 2.15 1.58 -17.94
CA ILE A 95 3.50 2.08 -18.21
C ILE A 95 4.52 1.18 -17.51
N LYS A 96 5.35 0.53 -18.30
CA LYS A 96 6.42 -0.33 -17.82
C LYS A 96 7.36 0.39 -16.86
N ASN A 97 7.69 -0.26 -15.73
CA ASN A 97 8.51 0.30 -14.65
C ASN A 97 7.90 1.56 -13.99
N PHE A 98 6.58 1.70 -14.06
CA PHE A 98 5.86 2.79 -13.43
C PHE A 98 4.59 2.29 -12.71
N MET A 99 3.50 2.03 -13.42
CA MET A 99 2.23 1.63 -12.81
C MET A 99 1.30 0.93 -13.81
N ILE A 100 0.26 0.28 -13.28
CA ILE A 100 -0.91 -0.17 -14.01
C ILE A 100 -2.12 0.59 -13.50
N GLN A 101 -2.91 1.22 -14.39
CA GLN A 101 -4.06 2.04 -14.05
C GLN A 101 -5.33 1.45 -14.65
N GLY A 102 -6.37 1.39 -13.83
CA GLY A 102 -7.70 0.91 -14.17
C GLY A 102 -8.78 1.79 -13.55
N GLY A 103 -10.05 1.51 -13.88
CA GLY A 103 -11.20 2.18 -13.27
C GLY A 103 -12.03 3.04 -14.21
N ASP A 104 -11.53 3.41 -15.39
CA ASP A 104 -12.32 4.15 -16.36
C ASP A 104 -13.43 3.29 -16.95
N TYR A 105 -14.68 3.64 -16.61
CA TYR A 105 -15.86 2.95 -17.06
C TYR A 105 -16.09 3.05 -18.58
N SER A 106 -15.66 4.14 -19.20
CA SER A 106 -15.80 4.34 -20.65
C SER A 106 -15.03 3.29 -21.46
N CYS A 107 -14.00 2.69 -20.84
CA CYS A 107 -13.18 1.63 -21.39
C CYS A 107 -13.70 0.21 -21.11
N ARG A 108 -14.90 0.07 -20.54
CA ARG A 108 -15.45 -1.24 -20.14
C ARG A 108 -15.80 -2.12 -21.34
N LYS A 109 -15.42 -3.41 -21.29
CA LYS A 109 -15.56 -4.37 -22.38
C LYS A 109 -16.80 -5.26 -22.31
N VAL A 110 -17.55 -5.26 -21.22
CA VAL A 110 -18.73 -6.14 -21.08
C VAL A 110 -19.97 -5.41 -21.53
N ASN A 111 -20.58 -5.87 -22.61
CA ASN A 111 -21.99 -5.61 -22.95
C ASN A 111 -22.89 -6.29 -21.92
N LEU A 112 -22.99 -5.74 -20.73
CA LEU A 112 -24.07 -6.05 -19.81
C LEU A 112 -25.31 -5.38 -20.41
N GLY A 113 -26.20 -6.09 -21.02
CA GLY A 113 -27.36 -5.62 -21.80
C GLY A 113 -28.31 -4.59 -21.16
N LYS A 114 -27.92 -4.03 -20.01
CA LYS A 114 -28.40 -2.79 -19.39
C LYS A 114 -27.17 -2.02 -18.95
N VAL A 115 -26.98 -0.82 -19.49
CA VAL A 115 -26.05 0.15 -18.94
C VAL A 115 -26.62 0.59 -17.59
N GLU A 116 -26.15 -0.04 -16.50
CA GLU A 116 -26.40 0.51 -15.18
C GLU A 116 -25.70 1.88 -15.12
N LYS A 117 -26.50 2.91 -14.89
CA LYS A 117 -25.96 4.26 -14.77
C LYS A 117 -25.39 4.41 -13.36
N PHE A 118 -24.08 4.26 -13.26
CA PHE A 118 -23.38 4.56 -12.00
C PHE A 118 -23.27 6.08 -11.82
N ASP A 119 -23.58 6.56 -10.63
CA ASP A 119 -23.30 7.94 -10.24
C ASP A 119 -21.84 8.01 -9.75
N VAL A 120 -20.96 8.42 -10.65
CA VAL A 120 -19.50 8.47 -10.44
C VAL A 120 -18.92 9.85 -10.80
N ASP A 121 -19.75 10.82 -11.14
CA ASP A 121 -19.34 12.17 -11.48
C ASP A 121 -19.12 13.01 -10.21
N TYR A 122 -18.09 12.62 -9.45
CA TYR A 122 -17.63 13.31 -8.25
C TYR A 122 -16.13 13.07 -8.03
N THR A 123 -15.55 13.82 -7.11
CA THR A 123 -14.17 13.63 -6.66
C THR A 123 -14.14 13.18 -5.21
N VAL A 124 -13.07 12.49 -4.81
CA VAL A 124 -12.80 12.10 -3.43
C VAL A 124 -11.76 13.04 -2.84
N PRO A 125 -12.03 13.70 -1.71
CA PRO A 125 -11.04 14.57 -1.07
C PRO A 125 -9.72 13.86 -0.82
N ALA A 126 -8.59 14.54 -1.03
CA ALA A 126 -7.27 13.96 -0.83
C ALA A 126 -7.06 13.47 0.62
N GLU A 127 -6.50 12.28 0.77
CA GLU A 127 -6.08 11.68 2.05
C GLU A 127 -4.61 11.27 1.98
N ILE A 128 -3.74 12.26 1.77
CA ILE A 128 -2.30 12.06 1.60
C ILE A 128 -1.64 11.96 2.97
N ILE A 129 -1.27 10.76 3.41
CA ILE A 129 -0.67 10.48 4.73
C ILE A 129 0.82 10.16 4.56
N TYR A 130 1.53 11.07 3.93
CA TYR A 130 2.98 10.98 3.78
C TYR A 130 3.68 11.45 5.07
N PRO A 131 4.77 10.84 5.54
CA PRO A 131 5.53 9.73 4.92
C PRO A 131 5.07 8.32 5.30
N LYS A 132 3.99 8.15 6.08
CA LYS A 132 3.51 6.83 6.52
C LYS A 132 3.20 5.93 5.32
N TYR A 133 2.49 6.46 4.34
CA TYR A 133 2.20 5.80 3.08
C TYR A 133 2.94 6.52 1.95
N TYR A 134 3.77 5.79 1.24
CA TYR A 134 4.60 6.29 0.14
C TYR A 134 4.56 5.32 -1.04
N HIS A 135 4.92 5.75 -2.23
CA HIS A 135 4.71 4.99 -3.47
C HIS A 135 5.73 3.87 -3.68
N LYS A 136 5.97 3.03 -2.64
CA LYS A 136 6.73 1.78 -2.83
C LYS A 136 5.97 0.86 -3.80
N ARG A 137 6.67 -0.15 -4.34
CA ARG A 137 6.04 -1.15 -5.22
C ARG A 137 4.87 -1.84 -4.53
N GLY A 138 3.77 -2.05 -5.29
CA GLY A 138 2.58 -2.75 -4.82
C GLY A 138 1.59 -1.87 -4.05
N GLN A 139 1.77 -0.55 -4.01
CA GLN A 139 0.77 0.34 -3.41
C GLN A 139 -0.42 0.54 -4.35
N LEU A 140 -1.63 0.55 -3.77
CA LEU A 140 -2.88 0.93 -4.42
C LEU A 140 -3.13 2.41 -4.17
N CYS A 141 -3.24 3.19 -5.24
CA CYS A 141 -3.29 4.63 -5.20
C CYS A 141 -4.44 5.16 -6.07
N ALA A 142 -4.95 6.34 -5.74
CA ALA A 142 -6.00 7.00 -6.50
C ALA A 142 -5.41 7.94 -7.56
N ALA A 143 -5.94 7.87 -8.78
CA ALA A 143 -5.57 8.79 -9.86
C ALA A 143 -6.29 10.14 -9.69
N ARG A 144 -5.74 11.18 -10.28
CA ARG A 144 -6.30 12.54 -10.28
C ARG A 144 -5.76 13.38 -11.43
N GLU A 145 -6.43 14.49 -11.71
CA GLU A 145 -5.94 15.52 -12.61
C GLU A 145 -4.70 16.24 -12.04
N GLY A 146 -3.96 16.89 -12.92
CA GLY A 146 -2.74 17.63 -12.58
C GLY A 146 -2.97 18.81 -11.62
N ASP A 147 -1.90 19.31 -11.00
CA ASP A 147 -1.99 20.37 -9.98
C ASP A 147 -2.54 21.69 -10.54
N ASP A 148 -2.32 21.98 -11.82
CA ASP A 148 -2.82 23.19 -12.48
C ASP A 148 -4.35 23.20 -12.60
N GLU A 149 -4.97 22.03 -12.82
CA GLU A 149 -6.40 21.85 -12.95
C GLU A 149 -7.05 21.47 -11.63
N ASN A 150 -6.27 20.86 -10.71
CA ASN A 150 -6.74 20.31 -9.44
C ASN A 150 -5.78 20.63 -8.30
N PRO A 151 -5.72 21.89 -7.85
CA PRO A 151 -4.84 22.30 -6.76
C PRO A 151 -5.20 21.67 -5.40
N THR A 152 -6.43 21.17 -5.23
CA THR A 152 -6.89 20.48 -4.03
C THR A 152 -6.38 19.05 -3.95
N LYS A 153 -5.80 18.51 -5.02
CA LYS A 153 -5.36 17.11 -5.16
C LYS A 153 -6.46 16.09 -4.91
N ALA A 154 -7.74 16.47 -5.08
CA ALA A 154 -8.86 15.56 -4.99
C ALA A 154 -8.73 14.45 -6.04
N SER A 155 -9.04 13.21 -5.66
CA SER A 155 -8.91 12.06 -6.54
C SER A 155 -10.13 11.89 -7.42
N ALA A 156 -9.96 11.32 -8.63
CA ALA A 156 -11.05 10.79 -9.41
C ALA A 156 -11.81 9.73 -8.61
N SER A 157 -13.13 9.69 -8.77
CA SER A 157 -13.97 8.75 -8.01
C SER A 157 -13.67 7.28 -8.33
N THR A 158 -13.25 6.98 -9.53
CA THR A 158 -13.19 5.62 -10.06
C THR A 158 -11.80 5.12 -10.37
N ASP A 159 -10.89 6.02 -10.79
CA ASP A 159 -9.59 5.65 -11.33
C ASP A 159 -8.58 5.36 -10.22
N PHE A 160 -8.01 4.19 -10.29
CA PHE A 160 -6.95 3.75 -9.39
C PHE A 160 -5.73 3.26 -10.17
N TYR A 161 -4.58 3.22 -9.52
CA TYR A 161 -3.40 2.57 -10.07
C TYR A 161 -2.66 1.75 -9.01
N ILE A 162 -1.95 0.72 -9.48
CA ILE A 162 -1.05 -0.08 -8.67
C ILE A 162 0.38 0.23 -9.09
N THR A 163 1.21 0.63 -8.15
CA THR A 163 2.61 0.98 -8.40
C THR A 163 3.45 -0.26 -8.71
N TRP A 164 4.26 -0.19 -9.77
CA TRP A 164 5.37 -1.10 -9.99
C TRP A 164 6.70 -0.42 -9.71
N GLY A 165 6.95 0.68 -10.38
CA GLY A 165 8.12 1.52 -10.22
C GLY A 165 9.41 0.86 -10.68
N ARG A 166 10.52 1.52 -10.38
CA ARG A 166 11.88 1.04 -10.67
C ARG A 166 12.49 0.40 -9.43
N ASN A 167 13.45 -0.49 -9.64
CA ASN A 167 14.37 -0.88 -8.59
C ASN A 167 15.48 0.18 -8.49
N PHE A 168 15.91 0.46 -7.28
CA PHE A 168 17.00 1.40 -7.03
C PHE A 168 18.16 0.68 -6.34
N SER A 169 19.37 0.72 -6.93
CA SER A 169 20.58 0.52 -6.15
C SER A 169 20.88 1.78 -5.32
N PRO A 170 21.72 1.72 -4.28
CA PRO A 170 22.12 2.89 -3.52
C PRO A 170 22.62 4.03 -4.42
N ARG A 171 23.46 3.72 -5.41
CA ARG A 171 24.00 4.71 -6.37
C ARG A 171 22.91 5.31 -7.27
N GLN A 172 21.90 4.51 -7.67
CA GLN A 172 20.78 5.02 -8.47
C GLN A 172 19.86 5.92 -7.66
N MET A 173 19.67 5.63 -6.37
CA MET A 173 18.91 6.48 -5.46
C MET A 173 19.64 7.80 -5.21
N GLU A 174 20.94 7.78 -4.98
CA GLU A 174 21.77 8.98 -4.87
C GLU A 174 21.68 9.85 -6.14
N TYR A 175 21.82 9.23 -7.32
CA TYR A 175 21.65 9.94 -8.59
C TYR A 175 20.25 10.55 -8.75
N TYR A 176 19.20 9.83 -8.34
CA TYR A 176 17.83 10.33 -8.35
C TYR A 176 17.72 11.59 -7.47
N VAL A 177 18.17 11.53 -6.23
CA VAL A 177 18.14 12.66 -5.29
C VAL A 177 18.89 13.89 -5.85
N GLU A 178 20.08 13.69 -6.40
CA GLU A 178 20.86 14.78 -6.98
C GLU A 178 20.20 15.37 -8.24
N LYS A 179 19.53 14.54 -9.03
CA LYS A 179 18.75 15.01 -10.20
C LYS A 179 17.58 15.88 -9.75
N GLU A 180 16.75 15.40 -8.81
CA GLU A 180 15.59 16.15 -8.32
C GLU A 180 16.00 17.48 -7.64
N LYS A 181 17.12 17.50 -6.90
CA LYS A 181 17.70 18.75 -6.36
C LYS A 181 18.05 19.75 -7.46
N ARG A 182 18.73 19.31 -8.52
CA ARG A 182 19.11 20.17 -9.65
C ARG A 182 17.91 20.72 -10.41
N GLU A 183 16.82 19.93 -10.47
CA GLU A 183 15.58 20.35 -11.14
C GLU A 183 14.66 21.20 -10.23
N GLY A 184 15.09 21.50 -8.99
CA GLY A 184 14.31 22.28 -8.02
C GLY A 184 13.08 21.55 -7.47
N LYS A 185 13.02 20.22 -7.62
CA LYS A 185 11.91 19.36 -7.21
C LYS A 185 12.12 18.76 -5.82
N SER A 186 12.41 19.60 -4.83
CA SER A 186 12.68 19.13 -3.46
C SER A 186 11.54 18.31 -2.85
N TYR A 187 10.30 18.56 -3.29
CA TYR A 187 9.11 17.82 -2.88
C TYR A 187 9.11 16.34 -3.31
N ALA A 188 9.87 16.00 -4.36
CA ALA A 188 9.98 14.65 -4.88
C ALA A 188 11.14 13.85 -4.25
N ILE A 189 11.85 14.45 -3.28
CA ILE A 189 13.00 13.80 -2.64
C ILE A 189 12.53 13.08 -1.37
N PRO A 190 12.58 11.73 -1.33
CA PRO A 190 12.23 10.99 -0.13
C PRO A 190 13.25 11.23 0.99
N SER A 191 12.81 11.13 2.26
CA SER A 191 13.72 11.16 3.41
C SER A 191 14.76 10.03 3.32
N ALA A 192 15.86 10.15 4.10
CA ALA A 192 16.91 9.13 4.09
C ALA A 192 16.38 7.73 4.43
N GLU A 193 15.41 7.65 5.34
CA GLU A 193 14.75 6.41 5.72
C GLU A 193 13.93 5.84 4.54
N LEU A 194 13.12 6.66 3.87
CA LEU A 194 12.32 6.22 2.72
C LEU A 194 13.18 5.84 1.51
N GLN A 195 14.36 6.46 1.35
CA GLN A 195 15.32 6.04 0.32
C GLN A 195 15.72 4.56 0.51
N GLN A 196 15.92 4.10 1.75
CA GLN A 196 16.18 2.69 2.04
C GLN A 196 14.98 1.80 1.68
N GLY A 197 13.76 2.27 1.94
CA GLY A 197 12.53 1.59 1.51
C GLY A 197 12.46 1.43 -0.01
N TYR A 198 12.77 2.47 -0.78
CA TYR A 198 12.83 2.40 -2.24
C TYR A 198 13.95 1.51 -2.77
N ILE A 199 15.11 1.47 -2.11
CA ILE A 199 16.20 0.54 -2.45
C ILE A 199 15.74 -0.90 -2.23
N LYS A 200 15.02 -1.18 -1.13
CA LYS A 200 14.55 -2.53 -0.80
C LYS A 200 13.39 -3.00 -1.69
N TYR A 201 12.39 -2.16 -1.91
CA TYR A 201 11.13 -2.57 -2.55
C TYR A 201 10.98 -2.07 -4.00
N GLY A 202 11.72 -1.04 -4.37
CA GLY A 202 11.44 -0.27 -5.58
C GLY A 202 10.24 0.67 -5.40
N GLY A 203 9.84 1.32 -6.48
CA GLY A 203 8.66 2.19 -6.45
C GLY A 203 8.80 3.46 -7.28
N VAL A 204 8.01 4.49 -6.93
CA VAL A 204 7.78 5.69 -7.74
C VAL A 204 7.87 6.95 -6.86
N PRO A 205 9.06 7.32 -6.37
CA PRO A 205 9.22 8.39 -5.38
C PRO A 205 8.72 9.76 -5.83
N HIS A 206 8.69 10.06 -7.13
CA HIS A 206 8.22 11.35 -7.65
C HIS A 206 6.70 11.57 -7.50
N LEU A 207 5.93 10.55 -7.10
CA LEU A 207 4.50 10.69 -6.80
C LEU A 207 4.23 10.94 -5.32
N ASP A 208 5.24 10.82 -4.46
CA ASP A 208 5.08 11.01 -3.02
C ASP A 208 4.54 12.40 -2.70
N ASN A 209 3.70 12.47 -1.66
CA ASN A 209 3.02 13.69 -1.23
C ASN A 209 2.16 14.37 -2.32
N GLY A 210 1.95 13.69 -3.44
CA GLY A 210 1.14 14.21 -4.56
C GLY A 210 -0.16 13.45 -4.77
N TYR A 211 -0.24 12.20 -4.34
CA TYR A 211 -1.38 11.31 -4.58
C TYR A 211 -1.74 10.53 -3.32
N THR A 212 -3.02 10.19 -3.16
CA THR A 212 -3.47 9.36 -2.06
C THR A 212 -3.10 7.90 -2.30
N VAL A 213 -2.35 7.34 -1.34
CA VAL A 213 -2.09 5.90 -1.25
C VAL A 213 -3.09 5.33 -0.25
N PHE A 214 -4.00 4.47 -0.71
CA PHE A 214 -5.12 4.00 0.12
C PHE A 214 -5.16 2.48 0.32
N GLY A 215 -4.13 1.77 -0.14
CA GLY A 215 -4.03 0.33 0.04
C GLY A 215 -2.73 -0.26 -0.48
N GLU A 216 -2.63 -1.58 -0.39
CA GLU A 216 -1.48 -2.33 -0.87
C GLU A 216 -1.88 -3.71 -1.41
N VAL A 217 -1.09 -4.24 -2.34
CA VAL A 217 -1.23 -5.59 -2.85
C VAL A 217 -0.72 -6.59 -1.80
N LEU A 218 -1.59 -7.52 -1.42
CA LEU A 218 -1.26 -8.62 -0.51
C LEU A 218 -0.77 -9.86 -1.26
N GLU A 219 -1.44 -10.17 -2.38
CA GLU A 219 -1.16 -11.32 -3.25
C GLU A 219 -1.34 -10.93 -4.71
N GLY A 220 -0.60 -11.57 -5.61
CA GLY A 220 -0.72 -11.33 -7.06
C GLY A 220 0.26 -10.27 -7.59
N MET A 221 1.36 -9.96 -6.89
CA MET A 221 2.41 -9.08 -7.43
C MET A 221 3.06 -9.65 -8.70
N ASP A 222 3.08 -10.97 -8.88
CA ASP A 222 3.47 -11.61 -10.14
C ASP A 222 2.50 -11.30 -11.28
N VAL A 223 1.19 -11.19 -10.97
CA VAL A 223 0.15 -10.78 -11.94
C VAL A 223 0.33 -9.31 -12.31
N VAL A 224 0.54 -8.42 -11.33
CA VAL A 224 0.90 -7.02 -11.58
C VAL A 224 2.15 -6.94 -12.46
N GLY A 225 3.14 -7.80 -12.21
CA GLY A 225 4.37 -7.92 -13.02
C GLY A 225 4.11 -8.35 -14.46
N LYS A 226 3.18 -9.28 -14.70
CA LYS A 226 2.75 -9.68 -16.04
C LYS A 226 2.07 -8.51 -16.75
N ILE A 227 1.13 -7.84 -16.07
CA ILE A 227 0.37 -6.71 -16.63
C ILE A 227 1.31 -5.55 -17.01
N GLN A 228 2.21 -5.13 -16.15
CA GLN A 228 3.11 -4.01 -16.43
C GLN A 228 4.13 -4.29 -17.55
N ASN A 229 4.26 -5.54 -17.99
CA ASN A 229 5.16 -5.94 -19.07
C ASN A 229 4.47 -6.15 -20.43
N VAL A 230 3.15 -5.96 -20.53
CA VAL A 230 2.44 -6.10 -21.81
C VAL A 230 2.86 -5.02 -22.81
N ALA A 231 2.67 -5.31 -24.08
CA ALA A 231 2.86 -4.31 -25.14
C ALA A 231 1.74 -3.27 -25.07
N THR A 232 2.10 -2.01 -25.23
CA THR A 232 1.19 -0.87 -25.17
C THR A 232 1.29 0.03 -26.40
N ASN A 233 0.23 0.76 -26.70
CA ASN A 233 0.21 1.80 -27.72
C ASN A 233 0.44 3.18 -27.06
N LYS A 234 1.63 3.73 -27.26
CA LYS A 234 2.03 5.04 -26.72
C LYS A 234 1.21 6.20 -27.26
N GLU A 235 0.79 6.12 -28.51
CA GLU A 235 -0.03 7.16 -29.15
C GLU A 235 -1.46 7.17 -28.59
N ASN A 236 -1.89 6.06 -28.00
CA ASN A 236 -3.17 5.91 -27.32
C ASN A 236 -2.96 5.79 -25.81
N ASN A 237 -2.31 6.77 -25.19
CA ASN A 237 -2.13 6.91 -23.74
C ASN A 237 -1.58 5.65 -23.04
N ASP A 238 -0.62 4.95 -23.64
CA ASP A 238 -0.05 3.69 -23.15
C ASP A 238 -1.09 2.58 -22.89
N ARG A 239 -2.17 2.56 -23.68
CA ARG A 239 -3.18 1.51 -23.59
C ARG A 239 -2.57 0.16 -24.02
N PRO A 240 -2.79 -0.93 -23.26
CA PRO A 240 -2.43 -2.28 -23.69
C PRO A 240 -2.99 -2.62 -25.08
N LEU A 241 -2.20 -3.30 -25.92
CA LEU A 241 -2.65 -3.76 -27.24
C LEU A 241 -3.76 -4.82 -27.11
N ASP A 242 -3.62 -5.71 -26.12
CA ASP A 242 -4.65 -6.66 -25.74
C ASP A 242 -5.28 -6.21 -24.42
N ASP A 243 -6.62 -6.14 -24.39
CA ASP A 243 -7.31 -5.67 -23.18
C ASP A 243 -7.15 -6.63 -22.00
N ILE A 244 -6.70 -6.10 -20.89
CA ILE A 244 -6.62 -6.83 -19.61
C ILE A 244 -7.83 -6.45 -18.78
N VAL A 245 -8.76 -7.38 -18.66
CA VAL A 245 -10.07 -7.15 -18.06
C VAL A 245 -10.08 -7.55 -16.60
N ILE A 246 -10.63 -6.71 -15.74
CA ILE A 246 -11.07 -7.07 -14.39
C ILE A 246 -12.39 -7.80 -14.56
N THR A 247 -12.37 -9.12 -14.57
CA THR A 247 -13.55 -9.96 -14.80
C THR A 247 -14.52 -9.88 -13.63
N LYS A 248 -13.99 -9.72 -12.41
CA LYS A 248 -14.77 -9.55 -11.19
C LYS A 248 -13.95 -8.84 -10.11
N ALA A 249 -14.60 -7.96 -9.36
CA ALA A 249 -14.08 -7.39 -8.12
C ALA A 249 -15.00 -7.78 -6.96
N THR A 250 -14.42 -8.29 -5.86
CA THR A 250 -15.20 -8.79 -4.72
C THR A 250 -14.55 -8.39 -3.40
N GLN A 251 -15.31 -7.84 -2.48
CA GLN A 251 -14.86 -7.68 -1.10
C GLN A 251 -14.79 -9.07 -0.45
N VAL A 252 -13.63 -9.46 0.06
CA VAL A 252 -13.38 -10.79 0.66
C VAL A 252 -13.15 -10.73 2.17
N LYS A 253 -13.03 -9.50 2.71
CA LYS A 253 -12.94 -9.24 4.14
C LYS A 253 -13.49 -7.85 4.47
#